data_abaaef968611eb5eb2a71d9de47f12fe
#
_entry.id   abaaef968611eb5eb2a71d9de47f12fe
#
_cell.length_a   1.000
_cell.length_b   1.000
_cell.length_c   1.000
_cell.angle_alpha   90.00
_cell.angle_beta   90.00
_cell.angle_gamma   90.00
#
_symmetry.space_group_name_H-M   'P 1'
#
loop_
_entity.id
_entity.type
_entity.pdbx_description
1 polymer ?
#
loop_
_entity_poly.entity_id
_entity_poly.type
_entity_poly.pdbx_seq_one_letter_code
_entity_poly.pdbx_strand_id
1 'polypeptide(L)'
;VDEANLAAFYLPMHTATRLAIPAIRKARAQNPDVQLCCYGLYAPMNEAYLRELGVQTVLGGEFEQGLRDLAARLEHNDQSPQREPLISLGRQSFVTPDRSGLPSLGRYAKLLANGEEKLVGFTEASRGCKHFCRHCPIVPVYNGIFRVVKREVVLDDIRQQVAAGAKHITFGDADFFNGPGHATAIVEALHAEHPAVTYDVTIKIEHLLRHRDLLPVLKRTGCLFVTSAVESIDDVVLEKLAKGHTRADFVEVVGMMREVGLTPAPTFVTFTPWTTWRGYRELLQLLVDLDLVENVSPIQLAIRLLIPAGSRLLELPDIREIIGPFDQAALSYRWRHSDPNVDQLCIELQALIQREERRKATRTEIFQGIWELAHGSRPDFHLASRATIPYLNEPWYC
;
A
#
# COMPACT_ATOMS: atom_id res chain seq x y z
N VAL A 1 -17.47 18.20 -17.11
CA VAL A 1 -17.50 19.07 -15.91
C VAL A 1 -18.39 20.27 -16.15
N ASP A 2 -18.55 20.72 -17.40
CA ASP A 2 -19.24 22.00 -17.75
C ASP A 2 -20.69 22.08 -17.23
N GLU A 3 -21.40 20.97 -17.16
CA GLU A 3 -22.78 20.89 -16.66
C GLU A 3 -22.90 20.19 -15.28
N ALA A 4 -21.77 19.84 -14.66
CA ALA A 4 -21.77 19.11 -13.39
C ALA A 4 -21.96 20.06 -12.20
N ASN A 5 -22.88 19.72 -11.30
CA ASN A 5 -23.01 20.41 -10.01
C ASN A 5 -21.98 19.97 -8.97
N LEU A 6 -21.44 18.74 -9.13
CA LEU A 6 -20.45 18.15 -8.22
C LEU A 6 -19.35 17.43 -9.03
N ALA A 7 -18.09 17.71 -8.70
CA ALA A 7 -16.94 16.95 -9.14
C ALA A 7 -16.21 16.39 -7.92
N ALA A 8 -16.22 15.06 -7.78
CA ALA A 8 -15.64 14.35 -6.65
C ALA A 8 -14.39 13.57 -7.08
N PHE A 9 -13.29 13.74 -6.33
CA PHE A 9 -11.98 13.14 -6.61
C PHE A 9 -11.62 12.16 -5.50
N TYR A 10 -11.37 10.90 -5.86
CA TYR A 10 -10.90 9.88 -4.94
C TYR A 10 -9.40 9.97 -4.76
N LEU A 11 -8.93 10.16 -3.54
CA LEU A 11 -7.53 10.32 -3.16
C LEU A 11 -7.09 9.19 -2.21
N PRO A 12 -6.92 7.95 -2.71
CA PRO A 12 -6.59 6.80 -1.87
C PRO A 12 -5.14 6.77 -1.42
N MET A 13 -4.23 7.36 -2.20
CA MET A 13 -2.79 7.29 -1.99
C MET A 13 -2.07 8.53 -2.49
N HIS A 14 -0.78 8.67 -2.13
CA HIS A 14 0.06 9.81 -2.48
C HIS A 14 0.11 10.08 -4.00
N THR A 15 0.41 9.07 -4.81
CA THR A 15 0.52 9.23 -6.27
C THR A 15 -0.82 9.65 -6.90
N ALA A 16 -1.93 9.02 -6.51
CA ALA A 16 -3.25 9.38 -6.97
C ALA A 16 -3.59 10.84 -6.63
N THR A 17 -3.22 11.30 -5.42
CA THR A 17 -3.40 12.69 -5.01
C THR A 17 -2.60 13.65 -5.89
N ARG A 18 -1.32 13.36 -6.17
CA ARG A 18 -0.51 14.17 -7.08
C ARG A 18 -1.12 14.27 -8.48
N LEU A 19 -1.65 13.17 -9.01
CA LEU A 19 -2.32 13.14 -10.32
C LEU A 19 -3.65 13.89 -10.32
N ALA A 20 -4.36 13.93 -9.19
CA ALA A 20 -5.62 14.64 -9.06
C ALA A 20 -5.45 16.17 -9.05
N ILE A 21 -4.34 16.72 -8.55
CA ILE A 21 -4.14 18.17 -8.44
C ILE A 21 -4.35 18.92 -9.79
N PRO A 22 -3.72 18.52 -10.91
CA PRO A 22 -4.00 19.13 -12.20
C PRO A 22 -5.45 19.01 -12.65
N ALA A 23 -6.10 17.87 -12.36
CA ALA A 23 -7.49 17.63 -12.71
C ALA A 23 -8.45 18.54 -11.90
N ILE A 24 -8.19 18.72 -10.60
CA ILE A 24 -8.93 19.63 -9.72
C ILE A 24 -8.83 21.07 -10.24
N ARG A 25 -7.63 21.54 -10.57
CA ARG A 25 -7.41 22.88 -11.15
C ARG A 25 -8.16 23.06 -12.47
N LYS A 26 -8.11 22.03 -13.33
CA LYS A 26 -8.83 22.05 -14.61
C LYS A 26 -10.34 22.08 -14.40
N ALA A 27 -10.89 21.27 -13.51
CA ALA A 27 -12.31 21.26 -13.19
C ALA A 27 -12.80 22.64 -12.73
N ARG A 28 -12.06 23.28 -11.82
CA ARG A 28 -12.36 24.64 -11.32
C ARG A 28 -12.28 25.69 -12.44
N ALA A 29 -11.31 25.58 -13.35
CA ALA A 29 -11.16 26.53 -14.46
C ALA A 29 -12.29 26.38 -15.51
N GLN A 30 -12.75 25.16 -15.75
CA GLN A 30 -13.84 24.88 -16.70
C GLN A 30 -15.23 25.25 -16.14
N ASN A 31 -15.46 25.00 -14.87
CA ASN A 31 -16.72 25.34 -14.21
C ASN A 31 -16.43 25.99 -12.84
N PRO A 32 -16.44 27.34 -12.78
CA PRO A 32 -16.18 28.07 -11.54
C PRO A 32 -17.20 27.79 -10.43
N ASP A 33 -18.42 27.37 -10.77
CA ASP A 33 -19.52 27.14 -9.82
C ASP A 33 -19.60 25.68 -9.35
N VAL A 34 -18.82 24.77 -9.95
CA VAL A 34 -18.84 23.36 -9.57
C VAL A 34 -18.43 23.17 -8.11
N GLN A 35 -19.22 22.40 -7.37
CA GLN A 35 -18.83 21.92 -6.04
C GLN A 35 -17.70 20.90 -6.17
N LEU A 36 -16.52 21.21 -5.60
CA LEU A 36 -15.41 20.29 -5.58
C LEU A 36 -15.39 19.51 -4.26
N CYS A 37 -15.31 18.18 -4.36
CA CYS A 37 -15.15 17.28 -3.24
C CYS A 37 -13.91 16.42 -3.43
N CYS A 38 -13.07 16.30 -2.40
CA CYS A 38 -11.98 15.33 -2.35
C CYS A 38 -12.23 14.34 -1.22
N TYR A 39 -12.10 13.04 -1.49
CA TYR A 39 -12.36 12.02 -0.49
C TYR A 39 -11.37 10.86 -0.55
N GLY A 40 -11.28 10.09 0.51
CA GLY A 40 -10.35 8.98 0.66
C GLY A 40 -9.24 9.24 1.67
N LEU A 41 -8.28 8.32 1.76
CA LEU A 41 -7.27 8.31 2.82
C LEU A 41 -6.38 9.56 2.84
N TYR A 42 -5.96 10.04 1.67
CA TYR A 42 -5.04 11.19 1.56
C TYR A 42 -5.75 12.55 1.54
N ALA A 43 -7.07 12.59 1.40
CA ALA A 43 -7.80 13.85 1.36
C ALA A 43 -7.70 14.65 2.68
N PRO A 44 -7.99 14.09 3.88
CA PRO A 44 -7.84 14.81 5.14
C PRO A 44 -6.41 15.27 5.43
N MET A 45 -5.42 14.46 5.06
CA MET A 45 -4.01 14.78 5.28
C MET A 45 -3.54 15.99 4.47
N ASN A 46 -4.20 16.30 3.37
CA ASN A 46 -3.88 17.42 2.49
C ASN A 46 -4.96 18.51 2.52
N GLU A 47 -5.82 18.55 3.55
CA GLU A 47 -6.97 19.45 3.62
C GLU A 47 -6.59 20.91 3.34
N ALA A 48 -5.58 21.44 4.03
CA ALA A 48 -5.18 22.85 3.88
C ALA A 48 -4.87 23.18 2.42
N TYR A 49 -4.05 22.37 1.76
CA TYR A 49 -3.70 22.58 0.36
C TYR A 49 -4.89 22.37 -0.59
N LEU A 50 -5.75 21.40 -0.35
CA LEU A 50 -6.97 21.19 -1.14
C LEU A 50 -7.91 22.37 -1.03
N ARG A 51 -8.04 22.99 0.16
CA ARG A 51 -8.83 24.22 0.39
C ARG A 51 -8.27 25.40 -0.41
N GLU A 52 -6.93 25.56 -0.49
CA GLU A 52 -6.28 26.57 -1.32
C GLU A 52 -6.60 26.40 -2.81
N LEU A 53 -6.81 25.16 -3.27
CA LEU A 53 -7.23 24.84 -4.64
C LEU A 53 -8.74 25.05 -4.88
N GLY A 54 -9.47 25.54 -3.88
CA GLY A 54 -10.90 25.81 -3.96
C GLY A 54 -11.79 24.57 -3.72
N VAL A 55 -11.28 23.50 -3.10
CA VAL A 55 -12.09 22.34 -2.71
C VAL A 55 -12.96 22.70 -1.51
N GLN A 56 -14.28 22.58 -1.66
CA GLN A 56 -15.24 22.95 -0.61
C GLN A 56 -15.49 21.82 0.38
N THR A 57 -15.42 20.55 -0.06
CA THR A 57 -15.69 19.39 0.80
C THR A 57 -14.50 18.43 0.78
N VAL A 58 -14.06 18.02 1.96
CA VAL A 58 -12.98 17.03 2.13
C VAL A 58 -13.46 15.96 3.10
N LEU A 59 -13.39 14.68 2.69
CA LEU A 59 -13.93 13.54 3.44
C LEU A 59 -12.88 12.45 3.59
N GLY A 60 -12.73 11.90 4.78
CA GLY A 60 -11.83 10.78 5.10
C GLY A 60 -12.48 9.72 5.97
N GLY A 61 -11.78 8.61 6.14
CA GLY A 61 -12.29 7.44 6.85
C GLY A 61 -13.41 6.74 6.07
N GLU A 62 -14.55 6.54 6.71
CA GLU A 62 -15.76 5.95 6.13
C GLU A 62 -16.57 7.07 5.43
N PHE A 63 -16.15 7.46 4.25
CA PHE A 63 -16.60 8.66 3.54
C PHE A 63 -17.92 8.51 2.78
N GLU A 64 -18.46 7.31 2.59
CA GLU A 64 -19.63 7.05 1.74
C GLU A 64 -20.88 7.78 2.23
N GLN A 65 -21.09 7.81 3.54
CA GLN A 65 -22.22 8.55 4.12
C GLN A 65 -22.07 10.05 3.87
N GLY A 66 -20.87 10.61 4.06
CA GLY A 66 -20.59 12.02 3.79
C GLY A 66 -20.80 12.40 2.32
N LEU A 67 -20.42 11.52 1.37
CA LEU A 67 -20.69 11.74 -0.06
C LEU A 67 -22.18 11.75 -0.35
N ARG A 68 -22.96 10.83 0.24
CA ARG A 68 -24.41 10.78 0.08
C ARG A 68 -25.07 12.03 0.64
N ASP A 69 -24.68 12.46 1.83
CA ASP A 69 -25.24 13.63 2.48
C ASP A 69 -24.90 14.91 1.70
N LEU A 70 -23.67 15.02 1.16
CA LEU A 70 -23.29 16.11 0.25
C LEU A 70 -24.15 16.13 -1.01
N ALA A 71 -24.34 14.99 -1.67
CA ALA A 71 -25.15 14.89 -2.86
C ALA A 71 -26.60 15.31 -2.60
N ALA A 72 -27.23 14.81 -1.52
CA ALA A 72 -28.58 15.16 -1.14
C ALA A 72 -28.72 16.66 -0.81
N ARG A 73 -27.74 17.25 -0.10
CA ARG A 73 -27.74 18.68 0.21
C ARG A 73 -27.68 19.54 -1.07
N LEU A 74 -26.86 19.16 -2.03
CA LEU A 74 -26.77 19.87 -3.31
C LEU A 74 -28.07 19.75 -4.14
N GLU A 75 -28.67 18.55 -4.16
CA GLU A 75 -29.95 18.31 -4.86
C GLU A 75 -31.08 19.17 -4.30
N HIS A 76 -31.13 19.36 -2.98
CA HIS A 76 -32.17 20.15 -2.32
C HIS A 76 -31.83 21.65 -2.16
N ASN A 77 -30.66 22.09 -2.70
CA ASN A 77 -30.20 23.48 -2.57
C ASN A 77 -30.08 23.94 -1.10
N ASP A 78 -29.74 23.01 -0.19
CA ASP A 78 -29.68 23.25 1.23
C ASP A 78 -28.47 24.14 1.59
N GLN A 79 -28.75 25.34 2.07
CA GLN A 79 -27.76 26.34 2.50
C GLN A 79 -27.43 26.24 4.00
N SER A 80 -27.82 25.18 4.68
CA SER A 80 -27.54 24.99 6.11
C SER A 80 -26.05 25.13 6.42
N PRO A 81 -25.66 25.64 7.58
CA PRO A 81 -24.27 25.76 7.99
C PRO A 81 -23.64 24.41 8.35
N GLN A 82 -24.46 23.36 8.46
CA GLN A 82 -23.99 22.02 8.81
C GLN A 82 -23.15 21.45 7.65
N ARG A 83 -21.92 21.03 7.96
CA ARG A 83 -20.96 20.47 7.02
C ARG A 83 -20.72 19.01 7.35
N GLU A 84 -20.41 18.24 6.32
CA GLU A 84 -19.96 16.86 6.45
C GLU A 84 -18.65 16.85 7.26
N PRO A 85 -18.46 15.89 8.21
CA PRO A 85 -17.25 15.80 9.01
C PRO A 85 -16.03 15.48 8.14
N LEU A 86 -14.88 16.09 8.44
CA LEU A 86 -13.62 15.86 7.74
C LEU A 86 -13.22 14.37 7.77
N ILE A 87 -13.36 13.72 8.92
CA ILE A 87 -13.11 12.30 9.12
C ILE A 87 -14.34 11.68 9.81
N SER A 88 -14.90 10.66 9.17
CA SER A 88 -15.96 9.84 9.75
C SER A 88 -15.42 8.43 10.01
N LEU A 89 -15.60 7.93 11.23
CA LEU A 89 -15.24 6.57 11.63
C LEU A 89 -16.47 5.82 12.18
N GLY A 90 -17.66 6.32 11.89
CA GLY A 90 -18.91 5.67 12.24
C GLY A 90 -19.04 4.27 11.64
N ARG A 91 -19.79 3.39 12.30
CA ARG A 91 -20.13 2.10 11.70
C ARG A 91 -21.14 2.32 10.58
N GLN A 92 -20.89 1.74 9.42
CA GLN A 92 -21.83 1.75 8.31
C GLN A 92 -22.08 0.32 7.78
N SER A 93 -23.18 0.15 7.07
CA SER A 93 -23.46 -1.07 6.36
C SER A 93 -22.90 -0.93 4.94
N PHE A 94 -21.85 -1.66 4.66
CA PHE A 94 -21.32 -1.76 3.29
C PHE A 94 -22.32 -2.52 2.41
N VAL A 95 -22.41 -2.10 1.17
CA VAL A 95 -23.18 -2.78 0.12
C VAL A 95 -22.22 -3.42 -0.87
N THR A 96 -22.68 -4.46 -1.57
CA THR A 96 -21.90 -5.08 -2.63
C THR A 96 -21.65 -4.05 -3.75
N PRO A 97 -20.39 -3.81 -4.15
CA PRO A 97 -20.06 -2.84 -5.19
C PRO A 97 -20.72 -3.20 -6.52
N ASP A 98 -21.30 -2.22 -7.21
CA ASP A 98 -21.68 -2.37 -8.61
C ASP A 98 -20.46 -2.17 -9.51
N ARG A 99 -20.07 -3.20 -10.23
CA ARG A 99 -18.91 -3.20 -11.13
C ARG A 99 -19.28 -3.04 -12.61
N SER A 100 -20.57 -2.89 -12.93
CA SER A 100 -21.05 -2.85 -14.31
C SER A 100 -20.50 -1.69 -15.14
N GLY A 101 -20.21 -0.55 -14.49
CA GLY A 101 -19.64 0.64 -15.12
C GLY A 101 -18.10 0.70 -15.15
N LEU A 102 -17.42 -0.34 -14.64
CA LEU A 102 -15.95 -0.35 -14.58
C LEU A 102 -15.33 -0.96 -15.85
N PRO A 103 -14.08 -0.59 -16.20
CA PRO A 103 -13.33 -1.29 -17.23
C PRO A 103 -13.20 -2.79 -16.93
N SER A 104 -13.04 -3.60 -17.99
CA SER A 104 -12.84 -5.05 -17.83
C SER A 104 -11.57 -5.36 -17.04
N LEU A 105 -11.55 -6.50 -16.32
CA LEU A 105 -10.42 -6.93 -15.48
C LEU A 105 -9.07 -6.97 -16.22
N GLY A 106 -9.08 -7.19 -17.54
CA GLY A 106 -7.87 -7.18 -18.35
C GLY A 106 -7.17 -5.81 -18.46
N ARG A 107 -7.82 -4.73 -18.00
CA ARG A 107 -7.24 -3.36 -17.94
C ARG A 107 -6.51 -3.07 -16.64
N TYR A 108 -6.58 -3.96 -15.66
CA TYR A 108 -5.96 -3.82 -14.36
C TYR A 108 -4.76 -4.76 -14.20
N ALA A 109 -4.15 -4.76 -13.01
CA ALA A 109 -3.04 -5.63 -12.66
C ALA A 109 -3.33 -7.11 -12.97
N LYS A 110 -2.31 -7.84 -13.36
CA LYS A 110 -2.35 -9.28 -13.58
C LYS A 110 -1.38 -9.99 -12.65
N LEU A 111 -1.72 -11.19 -12.27
CA LEU A 111 -0.82 -12.09 -11.58
C LEU A 111 0.08 -12.79 -12.58
N LEU A 112 1.39 -12.71 -12.36
CA LEU A 112 2.39 -13.50 -13.05
C LEU A 112 2.76 -14.68 -12.15
N ALA A 113 2.44 -15.90 -12.56
CA ALA A 113 2.75 -17.10 -11.81
C ALA A 113 3.04 -18.26 -12.77
N ASN A 114 4.15 -18.95 -12.57
CA ASN A 114 4.58 -20.11 -13.39
C ASN A 114 4.63 -19.80 -14.92
N GLY A 115 4.97 -18.56 -15.29
CA GLY A 115 5.02 -18.13 -16.68
C GLY A 115 3.67 -17.80 -17.31
N GLU A 116 2.59 -17.85 -16.55
CA GLU A 116 1.23 -17.51 -16.98
C GLU A 116 0.76 -16.18 -16.41
N GLU A 117 0.01 -15.41 -17.20
CA GLU A 117 -0.74 -14.24 -16.73
C GLU A 117 -2.16 -14.65 -16.34
N LYS A 118 -2.61 -14.27 -15.14
CA LYS A 118 -3.98 -14.49 -14.66
C LYS A 118 -4.68 -13.16 -14.39
N LEU A 119 -5.97 -13.10 -14.74
CA LEU A 119 -6.81 -11.96 -14.39
C LEU A 119 -7.00 -11.89 -12.88
N VAL A 120 -6.85 -10.69 -12.34
CA VAL A 120 -6.94 -10.41 -10.90
C VAL A 120 -8.18 -9.59 -10.61
N GLY A 121 -8.93 -10.02 -9.59
CA GLY A 121 -9.95 -9.21 -8.93
C GLY A 121 -9.37 -8.54 -7.69
N PHE A 122 -10.05 -7.51 -7.20
CA PHE A 122 -9.67 -6.79 -5.98
C PHE A 122 -10.87 -6.62 -5.07
N THR A 123 -10.70 -6.87 -3.78
CA THR A 123 -11.72 -6.63 -2.76
C THR A 123 -11.08 -6.25 -1.43
N GLU A 124 -11.87 -5.76 -0.50
CA GLU A 124 -11.45 -5.45 0.88
C GLU A 124 -12.37 -6.20 1.86
N ALA A 125 -11.79 -6.96 2.77
CA ALA A 125 -12.51 -7.58 3.87
C ALA A 125 -12.61 -6.65 5.09
N SER A 126 -11.70 -5.68 5.19
CA SER A 126 -11.70 -4.64 6.22
C SER A 126 -11.03 -3.37 5.75
N ARG A 127 -11.33 -2.25 6.42
CA ARG A 127 -10.70 -0.93 6.23
C ARG A 127 -10.09 -0.43 7.52
N GLY A 128 -9.04 0.40 7.40
CA GLY A 128 -8.28 0.89 8.55
C GLY A 128 -7.32 -0.13 9.11
N CYS A 129 -6.71 0.17 10.27
CA CYS A 129 -5.71 -0.69 10.88
C CYS A 129 -5.64 -0.46 12.39
N LYS A 130 -5.42 -1.54 13.17
CA LYS A 130 -5.24 -1.47 14.63
C LYS A 130 -3.90 -0.88 15.07
N HIS A 131 -2.93 -0.83 14.17
CA HIS A 131 -1.56 -0.46 14.49
C HIS A 131 -1.32 1.05 14.39
N PHE A 132 -0.22 1.50 15.00
CA PHE A 132 0.15 2.92 15.11
C PHE A 132 1.52 3.21 14.47
N CYS A 133 1.85 2.53 13.36
CA CYS A 133 3.09 2.77 12.64
C CYS A 133 3.20 4.23 12.20
N ARG A 134 4.29 4.94 12.60
CA ARG A 134 4.39 6.39 12.44
C ARG A 134 4.44 6.88 11.01
N HIS A 135 5.00 6.10 10.10
CA HIS A 135 5.08 6.45 8.67
C HIS A 135 3.79 6.17 7.90
N CYS A 136 2.88 5.37 8.48
CA CYS A 136 1.70 4.88 7.79
C CYS A 136 0.61 5.95 7.68
N PRO A 137 0.09 6.24 6.46
CA PRO A 137 -0.94 7.25 6.24
C PRO A 137 -2.32 6.86 6.80
N ILE A 138 -2.52 5.59 7.14
CA ILE A 138 -3.79 5.12 7.74
C ILE A 138 -3.97 5.67 9.16
N VAL A 139 -2.88 5.78 9.91
CA VAL A 139 -2.93 6.14 11.33
C VAL A 139 -3.51 7.52 11.59
N PRO A 140 -3.14 8.60 10.86
CA PRO A 140 -3.76 9.91 11.04
C PRO A 140 -5.26 9.95 10.82
N VAL A 141 -5.79 9.03 10.00
CA VAL A 141 -7.22 8.99 9.65
C VAL A 141 -7.99 8.01 10.54
N TYR A 142 -7.50 6.79 10.70
CA TYR A 142 -8.21 5.73 11.42
C TYR A 142 -7.83 5.59 12.90
N ASN A 143 -6.68 6.10 13.31
CA ASN A 143 -6.19 6.14 14.70
C ASN A 143 -6.41 4.81 15.48
N GLY A 144 -5.96 3.70 14.92
CA GLY A 144 -6.08 2.37 15.53
C GLY A 144 -7.46 1.70 15.36
N ILE A 145 -8.37 2.34 14.65
CA ILE A 145 -9.70 1.79 14.36
C ILE A 145 -9.67 1.04 13.04
N PHE A 146 -10.38 -0.10 12.98
CA PHE A 146 -10.67 -0.78 11.72
C PHE A 146 -12.15 -1.16 11.64
N ARG A 147 -12.66 -1.35 10.42
CA ARG A 147 -14.04 -1.70 10.12
C ARG A 147 -14.06 -2.94 9.25
N VAL A 148 -14.82 -3.95 9.65
CA VAL A 148 -15.03 -5.15 8.83
C VAL A 148 -16.14 -4.92 7.82
N VAL A 149 -15.95 -5.41 6.61
CA VAL A 149 -17.00 -5.57 5.61
C VAL A 149 -17.70 -6.90 5.87
N LYS A 150 -19.02 -6.95 5.84
CA LYS A 150 -19.75 -8.22 6.07
C LYS A 150 -19.28 -9.28 5.08
N ARG A 151 -19.09 -10.51 5.58
CA ARG A 151 -18.60 -11.64 4.77
C ARG A 151 -19.39 -11.82 3.48
N GLU A 152 -20.71 -11.75 3.55
CA GLU A 152 -21.61 -11.90 2.39
C GLU A 152 -21.34 -10.84 1.32
N VAL A 153 -21.11 -9.59 1.72
CA VAL A 153 -20.79 -8.49 0.79
C VAL A 153 -19.45 -8.75 0.08
N VAL A 154 -18.44 -9.21 0.82
CA VAL A 154 -17.12 -9.56 0.26
C VAL A 154 -17.25 -10.73 -0.73
N LEU A 155 -17.99 -11.78 -0.36
CA LEU A 155 -18.18 -12.95 -1.21
C LEU A 155 -19.00 -12.62 -2.47
N ASP A 156 -20.05 -11.79 -2.35
CA ASP A 156 -20.84 -11.34 -3.49
C ASP A 156 -19.99 -10.51 -4.47
N ASP A 157 -19.11 -9.65 -3.96
CA ASP A 157 -18.16 -8.90 -4.77
C ASP A 157 -17.17 -9.82 -5.49
N ILE A 158 -16.65 -10.83 -4.80
CA ILE A 158 -15.75 -11.84 -5.39
C ILE A 158 -16.48 -12.64 -6.48
N ARG A 159 -17.73 -13.09 -6.24
CA ARG A 159 -18.53 -13.84 -7.22
C ARG A 159 -18.70 -13.08 -8.53
N GLN A 160 -18.97 -11.76 -8.48
CA GLN A 160 -19.06 -10.90 -9.67
C GLN A 160 -17.74 -10.90 -10.44
N GLN A 161 -16.61 -10.77 -9.75
CA GLN A 161 -15.28 -10.72 -10.37
C GLN A 161 -14.87 -12.07 -10.95
N VAL A 162 -15.17 -13.17 -10.26
CA VAL A 162 -14.94 -14.54 -10.77
C VAL A 162 -15.82 -14.80 -12.03
N ALA A 163 -17.08 -14.37 -12.02
CA ALA A 163 -17.93 -14.43 -13.19
C ALA A 163 -17.40 -13.58 -14.38
N ALA A 164 -16.71 -12.47 -14.09
CA ALA A 164 -16.00 -11.66 -15.08
C ALA A 164 -14.64 -12.23 -15.49
N GLY A 165 -14.24 -13.41 -14.99
CA GLY A 165 -13.05 -14.15 -15.40
C GLY A 165 -11.85 -14.04 -14.45
N ALA A 166 -11.98 -13.43 -13.27
CA ALA A 166 -10.89 -13.42 -12.27
C ALA A 166 -10.48 -14.84 -11.88
N LYS A 167 -9.18 -15.08 -11.84
CA LYS A 167 -8.56 -16.33 -11.40
C LYS A 167 -7.77 -16.16 -10.08
N HIS A 168 -7.61 -14.92 -9.67
CA HIS A 168 -6.92 -14.52 -8.47
C HIS A 168 -7.63 -13.33 -7.84
N ILE A 169 -7.62 -13.24 -6.52
CA ILE A 169 -8.19 -12.11 -5.77
C ILE A 169 -7.11 -11.50 -4.89
N THR A 170 -6.85 -10.21 -5.06
CA THR A 170 -6.04 -9.43 -4.13
C THR A 170 -6.95 -8.86 -3.03
N PHE A 171 -6.67 -9.18 -1.77
CA PHE A 171 -7.30 -8.51 -0.64
C PHE A 171 -6.53 -7.23 -0.30
N GLY A 172 -7.19 -6.07 -0.48
CA GLY A 172 -6.62 -4.73 -0.28
C GLY A 172 -6.58 -4.26 1.18
N ASP A 173 -6.82 -5.16 2.12
CA ASP A 173 -6.76 -4.86 3.55
C ASP A 173 -5.38 -4.35 3.96
N ALA A 174 -5.33 -3.30 4.78
CA ALA A 174 -4.07 -2.80 5.32
C ALA A 174 -3.32 -3.83 6.17
N ASP A 175 -4.06 -4.71 6.82
CA ASP A 175 -3.58 -5.90 7.51
C ASP A 175 -4.74 -6.91 7.63
N PHE A 176 -4.67 -7.98 6.87
CA PHE A 176 -5.73 -8.99 6.78
C PHE A 176 -6.03 -9.66 8.12
N PHE A 177 -5.03 -9.73 9.00
CA PHE A 177 -5.17 -10.27 10.36
C PHE A 177 -5.53 -9.21 11.43
N ASN A 178 -6.00 -8.02 11.03
CA ASN A 178 -6.71 -7.14 11.97
C ASN A 178 -7.91 -7.84 12.61
N GLY A 179 -8.59 -8.71 11.85
CA GLY A 179 -9.68 -9.57 12.30
C GLY A 179 -9.50 -11.02 11.87
N PRO A 180 -8.59 -11.81 12.50
CA PRO A 180 -8.18 -13.11 11.98
C PRO A 180 -9.33 -14.10 11.81
N GLY A 181 -10.28 -14.16 12.74
CA GLY A 181 -11.46 -15.03 12.61
C GLY A 181 -12.40 -14.63 11.47
N HIS A 182 -12.53 -13.32 11.20
CA HIS A 182 -13.28 -12.81 10.05
C HIS A 182 -12.57 -13.14 8.73
N ALA A 183 -11.28 -12.89 8.68
CA ALA A 183 -10.43 -13.16 7.53
C ALA A 183 -10.45 -14.65 7.13
N THR A 184 -10.25 -15.54 8.08
CA THR A 184 -10.27 -17.01 7.83
C THR A 184 -11.63 -17.50 7.37
N ALA A 185 -12.73 -17.02 7.96
CA ALA A 185 -14.08 -17.38 7.55
C ALA A 185 -14.40 -16.97 6.09
N ILE A 186 -13.81 -15.85 5.60
CA ILE A 186 -13.96 -15.42 4.20
C ILE A 186 -13.19 -16.35 3.27
N VAL A 187 -11.90 -16.60 3.54
CA VAL A 187 -11.09 -17.42 2.62
C VAL A 187 -11.47 -18.89 2.61
N GLU A 188 -12.00 -19.43 3.72
CA GLU A 188 -12.57 -20.76 3.75
C GLU A 188 -13.85 -20.85 2.92
N ALA A 189 -14.74 -19.84 2.99
CA ALA A 189 -15.92 -19.78 2.15
C ALA A 189 -15.56 -19.57 0.66
N LEU A 190 -14.60 -18.68 0.35
CA LEU A 190 -14.09 -18.50 -1.01
C LEU A 190 -13.57 -19.83 -1.58
N HIS A 191 -12.75 -20.55 -0.81
CA HIS A 191 -12.21 -21.83 -1.26
C HIS A 191 -13.29 -22.90 -1.45
N ALA A 192 -14.29 -22.93 -0.60
CA ALA A 192 -15.42 -23.88 -0.72
C ALA A 192 -16.25 -23.61 -1.99
N GLU A 193 -16.47 -22.34 -2.36
CA GLU A 193 -17.25 -21.94 -3.54
C GLU A 193 -16.41 -22.01 -4.83
N HIS A 194 -15.15 -21.61 -4.75
CA HIS A 194 -14.25 -21.43 -5.90
C HIS A 194 -12.86 -22.03 -5.63
N PRO A 195 -12.70 -23.36 -5.51
CA PRO A 195 -11.44 -23.98 -5.06
C PRO A 195 -10.24 -23.74 -6.00
N ALA A 196 -10.49 -23.34 -7.25
CA ALA A 196 -9.44 -23.00 -8.23
C ALA A 196 -9.00 -21.54 -8.18
N VAL A 197 -9.73 -20.67 -7.47
CA VAL A 197 -9.36 -19.27 -7.31
C VAL A 197 -8.31 -19.14 -6.22
N THR A 198 -7.23 -18.46 -6.55
CA THR A 198 -6.15 -18.16 -5.62
C THR A 198 -6.28 -16.73 -5.10
N TYR A 199 -5.50 -16.38 -4.07
CA TYR A 199 -5.51 -15.01 -3.54
C TYR A 199 -4.17 -14.63 -2.92
N ASP A 200 -3.99 -13.33 -2.69
CA ASP A 200 -2.93 -12.75 -1.88
C ASP A 200 -3.49 -11.80 -0.81
N VAL A 201 -2.69 -11.60 0.23
CA VAL A 201 -3.05 -10.77 1.39
C VAL A 201 -1.85 -9.97 1.87
N THR A 202 -2.11 -8.84 2.55
CA THR A 202 -1.11 -8.13 3.32
C THR A 202 -1.28 -8.45 4.80
N ILE A 203 -0.21 -8.90 5.47
CA ILE A 203 -0.20 -9.19 6.91
C ILE A 203 1.09 -8.69 7.53
N LYS A 204 0.98 -8.03 8.67
CA LYS A 204 2.11 -7.54 9.47
C LYS A 204 2.92 -8.69 10.08
N ILE A 205 4.24 -8.53 10.20
CA ILE A 205 5.13 -9.52 10.85
C ILE A 205 4.62 -9.91 12.24
N GLU A 206 4.27 -8.94 13.07
CA GLU A 206 3.70 -9.18 14.41
C GLU A 206 2.47 -10.09 14.39
N HIS A 207 1.58 -9.92 13.40
CA HIS A 207 0.38 -10.75 13.27
C HIS A 207 0.68 -12.14 12.72
N LEU A 208 1.66 -12.28 11.83
CA LEU A 208 2.12 -13.59 11.34
C LEU A 208 2.67 -14.44 12.48
N LEU A 209 3.47 -13.85 13.39
CA LEU A 209 3.97 -14.52 14.58
C LEU A 209 2.84 -14.90 15.55
N ARG A 210 1.95 -13.96 15.84
CA ARG A 210 0.85 -14.14 16.79
C ARG A 210 -0.16 -15.21 16.37
N HIS A 211 -0.39 -15.30 15.07
CA HIS A 211 -1.40 -16.19 14.46
C HIS A 211 -0.77 -17.25 13.56
N ARG A 212 0.38 -17.79 14.00
CA ARG A 212 1.12 -18.83 13.25
C ARG A 212 0.31 -20.06 12.92
N ASP A 213 -0.65 -20.42 13.78
CA ASP A 213 -1.61 -21.50 13.63
C ASP A 213 -2.56 -21.33 12.43
N LEU A 214 -2.74 -20.10 11.94
CA LEU A 214 -3.58 -19.80 10.78
C LEU A 214 -2.84 -19.85 9.43
N LEU A 215 -1.51 -19.91 9.42
CA LEU A 215 -0.74 -20.00 8.16
C LEU A 215 -1.09 -21.25 7.34
N PRO A 216 -1.26 -22.45 7.93
CA PRO A 216 -1.74 -23.63 7.19
C PRO A 216 -3.14 -23.43 6.59
N VAL A 217 -4.01 -22.64 7.23
CA VAL A 217 -5.34 -22.31 6.67
C VAL A 217 -5.19 -21.47 5.42
N LEU A 218 -4.39 -20.40 5.45
CA LEU A 218 -4.11 -19.58 4.27
C LEU A 218 -3.60 -20.42 3.10
N LYS A 219 -2.63 -21.31 3.37
CA LYS A 219 -2.08 -22.19 2.34
C LYS A 219 -3.13 -23.13 1.74
N ARG A 220 -3.90 -23.80 2.59
CA ARG A 220 -4.94 -24.75 2.17
C ARG A 220 -6.03 -24.09 1.35
N THR A 221 -6.37 -22.85 1.66
CA THR A 221 -7.45 -22.10 1.00
C THR A 221 -7.00 -21.36 -0.26
N GLY A 222 -5.72 -21.50 -0.69
CA GLY A 222 -5.24 -21.00 -1.98
C GLY A 222 -4.49 -19.66 -1.92
N CYS A 223 -3.97 -19.24 -0.74
CA CYS A 223 -3.06 -18.11 -0.65
C CYS A 223 -1.75 -18.42 -1.40
N LEU A 224 -1.39 -17.60 -2.37
CA LEU A 224 -0.15 -17.76 -3.12
C LEU A 224 1.03 -17.09 -2.44
N PHE A 225 0.84 -15.85 -2.00
CA PHE A 225 1.88 -15.09 -1.31
C PHE A 225 1.27 -14.13 -0.28
N VAL A 226 2.09 -13.79 0.70
CA VAL A 226 1.74 -12.82 1.73
C VAL A 226 2.69 -11.64 1.64
N THR A 227 2.13 -10.49 1.32
CA THR A 227 2.86 -9.21 1.39
C THR A 227 3.02 -8.81 2.86
N SER A 228 4.24 -8.46 3.25
CA SER A 228 4.50 -7.97 4.61
C SER A 228 5.40 -6.76 4.59
N ALA A 229 4.89 -5.67 5.13
CA ALA A 229 5.61 -4.41 5.27
C ALA A 229 6.66 -4.52 6.39
N VAL A 230 7.84 -5.07 6.06
CA VAL A 230 8.99 -5.22 6.97
C VAL A 230 9.62 -3.88 7.24
N GLU A 231 9.74 -3.03 6.22
CA GLU A 231 10.31 -1.68 6.16
C GLU A 231 11.82 -1.64 6.35
N SER A 232 12.37 -2.29 7.37
CA SER A 232 13.80 -2.30 7.69
C SER A 232 14.22 -3.60 8.38
N ILE A 233 15.53 -3.85 8.39
CA ILE A 233 16.16 -4.87 9.24
C ILE A 233 16.96 -4.26 10.38
N ASP A 234 16.97 -2.95 10.49
CA ASP A 234 17.61 -2.21 11.60
C ASP A 234 16.56 -1.97 12.68
N ASP A 235 16.78 -2.56 13.86
CA ASP A 235 15.83 -2.51 14.97
C ASP A 235 15.61 -1.08 15.48
N VAL A 236 16.63 -0.18 15.36
CA VAL A 236 16.47 1.24 15.68
C VAL A 236 15.49 1.91 14.72
N VAL A 237 15.62 1.63 13.43
CA VAL A 237 14.66 2.14 12.42
C VAL A 237 13.27 1.59 12.67
N LEU A 238 13.13 0.30 12.96
CA LEU A 238 11.85 -0.34 13.28
C LEU A 238 11.17 0.27 14.51
N GLU A 239 11.94 0.61 15.55
CA GLU A 239 11.45 1.34 16.73
C GLU A 239 11.00 2.76 16.38
N LYS A 240 11.82 3.52 15.61
CA LYS A 240 11.45 4.86 15.11
C LYS A 240 10.15 4.83 14.29
N LEU A 241 9.94 3.82 13.48
CA LEU A 241 8.72 3.63 12.70
C LEU A 241 7.56 3.05 13.53
N ALA A 242 7.77 2.62 14.78
CA ALA A 242 6.81 1.92 15.64
C ALA A 242 6.22 0.67 14.95
N LYS A 243 7.09 -0.18 14.38
CA LYS A 243 6.66 -1.36 13.61
C LYS A 243 6.17 -2.52 14.48
N GLY A 244 6.63 -2.62 15.73
CA GLY A 244 6.24 -3.68 16.67
C GLY A 244 6.83 -5.04 16.34
N HIS A 245 7.91 -5.10 15.56
CA HIS A 245 8.70 -6.30 15.29
C HIS A 245 10.18 -5.95 15.13
N THR A 246 11.02 -6.96 15.19
CA THR A 246 12.48 -6.88 15.08
C THR A 246 12.98 -7.61 13.82
N ARG A 247 14.29 -7.47 13.53
CA ARG A 247 14.98 -8.29 12.51
C ARG A 247 14.81 -9.78 12.79
N ALA A 248 14.94 -10.21 14.04
CA ALA A 248 14.81 -11.61 14.41
C ALA A 248 13.40 -12.15 14.12
N ASP A 249 12.37 -11.37 14.42
CA ASP A 249 10.98 -11.69 14.12
C ASP A 249 10.75 -11.87 12.61
N PHE A 250 11.34 -11.03 11.78
CA PHE A 250 11.25 -11.19 10.32
C PHE A 250 11.90 -12.50 9.85
N VAL A 251 13.08 -12.84 10.35
CA VAL A 251 13.77 -14.10 10.03
C VAL A 251 12.92 -15.31 10.44
N GLU A 252 12.34 -15.28 11.64
CA GLU A 252 11.45 -16.34 12.13
C GLU A 252 10.22 -16.51 11.21
N VAL A 253 9.56 -15.40 10.83
CA VAL A 253 8.40 -15.42 9.94
C VAL A 253 8.74 -16.04 8.57
N VAL A 254 9.89 -15.70 7.99
CA VAL A 254 10.32 -16.31 6.71
C VAL A 254 10.45 -17.84 6.84
N GLY A 255 11.04 -18.32 7.96
CA GLY A 255 11.12 -19.76 8.26
C GLY A 255 9.75 -20.40 8.35
N MET A 256 8.86 -19.84 9.18
CA MET A 256 7.49 -20.34 9.38
C MET A 256 6.69 -20.41 8.07
N MET A 257 6.79 -19.37 7.23
CA MET A 257 6.08 -19.35 5.95
C MET A 257 6.59 -20.43 5.00
N ARG A 258 7.90 -20.69 4.98
CA ARG A 258 8.49 -21.78 4.19
C ARG A 258 8.04 -23.15 4.65
N GLU A 259 7.98 -23.39 5.95
CA GLU A 259 7.52 -24.66 6.51
C GLU A 259 6.10 -25.04 6.03
N VAL A 260 5.22 -24.05 5.90
CA VAL A 260 3.85 -24.26 5.40
C VAL A 260 3.71 -24.10 3.88
N GLY A 261 4.79 -23.73 3.18
CA GLY A 261 4.80 -23.55 1.73
C GLY A 261 4.10 -22.27 1.26
N LEU A 262 4.03 -21.22 2.10
CA LEU A 262 3.61 -19.87 1.72
C LEU A 262 4.79 -19.08 1.19
N THR A 263 4.56 -18.26 0.16
CA THR A 263 5.58 -17.37 -0.40
C THR A 263 5.58 -16.03 0.33
N PRO A 264 6.68 -15.63 0.99
CA PRO A 264 6.81 -14.27 1.53
C PRO A 264 7.05 -13.26 0.39
N ALA A 265 6.39 -12.10 0.47
CA ALA A 265 6.61 -10.94 -0.40
C ALA A 265 6.92 -9.71 0.48
N PRO A 266 8.14 -9.61 1.05
CA PRO A 266 8.49 -8.51 1.95
C PRO A 266 8.65 -7.20 1.18
N THR A 267 8.21 -6.09 1.81
CA THR A 267 8.43 -4.74 1.31
C THR A 267 9.27 -3.92 2.27
N PHE A 268 10.03 -2.96 1.72
CA PHE A 268 11.01 -2.19 2.47
C PHE A 268 10.91 -0.70 2.15
N VAL A 269 11.24 0.13 3.14
CA VAL A 269 11.59 1.54 3.00
C VAL A 269 13.07 1.67 3.33
N THR A 270 13.91 1.45 2.35
CA THR A 270 15.36 1.24 2.53
C THR A 270 16.12 2.50 2.84
N PHE A 271 15.63 3.67 2.40
CA PHE A 271 16.27 4.95 2.67
C PHE A 271 15.44 5.78 3.63
N THR A 272 15.90 5.81 4.88
CA THR A 272 15.35 6.60 5.99
C THR A 272 16.42 7.56 6.50
N PRO A 273 16.09 8.56 7.32
CA PRO A 273 17.10 9.43 7.95
C PRO A 273 18.12 8.70 8.82
N TRP A 274 17.85 7.48 9.21
CA TRP A 274 18.67 6.64 10.09
C TRP A 274 19.40 5.54 9.35
N THR A 275 19.17 5.36 8.05
CA THR A 275 19.83 4.34 7.25
C THR A 275 21.33 4.63 7.15
N THR A 276 22.15 3.63 7.49
CA THR A 276 23.59 3.73 7.26
C THR A 276 23.98 2.93 6.01
N TRP A 277 25.11 3.30 5.39
CA TRP A 277 25.66 2.52 4.27
C TRP A 277 25.91 1.06 4.67
N ARG A 278 26.41 0.84 5.88
CA ARG A 278 26.60 -0.50 6.43
C ARG A 278 25.27 -1.26 6.57
N GLY A 279 24.26 -0.61 7.17
CA GLY A 279 22.93 -1.23 7.33
C GLY A 279 22.27 -1.58 6.01
N TYR A 280 22.48 -0.76 4.96
CA TYR A 280 22.01 -1.07 3.62
C TYR A 280 22.67 -2.34 3.05
N ARG A 281 24.00 -2.48 3.19
CA ARG A 281 24.72 -3.71 2.81
C ARG A 281 24.25 -4.94 3.58
N GLU A 282 24.01 -4.79 4.88
CA GLU A 282 23.48 -5.86 5.72
C GLU A 282 22.07 -6.30 5.27
N LEU A 283 21.23 -5.38 4.78
CA LEU A 283 19.94 -5.73 4.17
C LEU A 283 20.14 -6.60 2.91
N LEU A 284 21.02 -6.18 1.99
CA LEU A 284 21.27 -6.95 0.79
C LEU A 284 21.78 -8.35 1.12
N GLN A 285 22.72 -8.45 2.08
CA GLN A 285 23.24 -9.74 2.54
C GLN A 285 22.14 -10.62 3.15
N LEU A 286 21.28 -10.06 3.99
CA LEU A 286 20.18 -10.82 4.59
C LEU A 286 19.20 -11.36 3.53
N LEU A 287 18.94 -10.60 2.48
CA LEU A 287 18.08 -11.08 1.37
C LEU A 287 18.72 -12.25 0.63
N VAL A 288 20.05 -12.28 0.50
CA VAL A 288 20.80 -13.42 -0.05
C VAL A 288 20.73 -14.61 0.91
N ASP A 289 21.04 -14.40 2.19
CA ASP A 289 21.07 -15.46 3.22
C ASP A 289 19.69 -16.13 3.38
N LEU A 290 18.64 -15.32 3.31
CA LEU A 290 17.25 -15.78 3.38
C LEU A 290 16.70 -16.17 2.00
N ASP A 291 17.50 -16.12 0.92
CA ASP A 291 17.06 -16.47 -0.42
C ASP A 291 15.74 -15.79 -0.82
N LEU A 292 15.71 -14.46 -0.64
CA LEU A 292 14.55 -13.60 -0.89
C LEU A 292 14.76 -12.61 -2.05
N VAL A 293 15.87 -12.70 -2.77
CA VAL A 293 16.19 -11.76 -3.87
C VAL A 293 15.07 -11.70 -4.91
N GLU A 294 14.54 -12.85 -5.32
CA GLU A 294 13.42 -12.91 -6.26
C GLU A 294 12.06 -12.51 -5.64
N ASN A 295 11.94 -12.53 -4.30
CA ASN A 295 10.72 -12.17 -3.57
C ASN A 295 10.54 -10.65 -3.41
N VAL A 296 11.62 -9.89 -3.56
CA VAL A 296 11.62 -8.43 -3.38
C VAL A 296 11.62 -7.76 -4.75
N SER A 297 10.65 -6.87 -4.98
CA SER A 297 10.70 -6.05 -6.19
C SER A 297 11.88 -5.09 -6.10
N PRO A 298 12.69 -4.94 -7.17
CA PRO A 298 13.92 -4.14 -7.14
C PRO A 298 13.72 -2.71 -6.62
N ILE A 299 12.60 -2.07 -6.97
CA ILE A 299 12.31 -0.70 -6.51
C ILE A 299 12.24 -0.62 -4.98
N GLN A 300 11.84 -1.69 -4.28
CA GLN A 300 11.81 -1.72 -2.82
C GLN A 300 13.20 -1.49 -2.19
N LEU A 301 14.26 -1.75 -2.95
CA LEU A 301 15.64 -1.53 -2.54
C LEU A 301 16.13 -0.09 -2.77
N ALA A 302 15.27 0.80 -3.30
CA ALA A 302 15.57 2.22 -3.53
C ALA A 302 14.45 3.15 -3.06
N ILE A 303 13.49 2.66 -2.28
CA ILE A 303 12.42 3.49 -1.72
C ILE A 303 12.97 4.40 -0.62
N ARG A 304 12.68 5.68 -0.77
CA ARG A 304 12.98 6.72 0.21
C ARG A 304 11.74 6.99 1.08
N LEU A 305 11.95 7.13 2.39
CA LEU A 305 10.88 7.43 3.35
C LEU A 305 10.15 8.73 2.95
N LEU A 306 8.85 8.61 2.73
CA LEU A 306 7.94 9.72 2.48
C LEU A 306 7.40 10.25 3.82
N ILE A 307 7.41 11.58 3.97
CA ILE A 307 6.87 12.25 5.15
C ILE A 307 5.74 13.18 4.69
N PRO A 308 4.50 12.65 4.53
CA PRO A 308 3.36 13.47 4.12
C PRO A 308 2.87 14.38 5.25
N ALA A 309 2.02 15.35 4.91
CA ALA A 309 1.30 16.13 5.90
C ALA A 309 0.51 15.21 6.85
N GLY A 310 0.46 15.55 8.14
CA GLY A 310 -0.22 14.74 9.15
C GLY A 310 0.49 13.43 9.55
N SER A 311 1.65 13.12 8.99
CA SER A 311 2.44 11.95 9.38
C SER A 311 2.85 12.00 10.84
N ARG A 312 2.70 10.89 11.58
CA ARG A 312 3.16 10.78 12.97
C ARG A 312 4.70 10.76 13.11
N LEU A 313 5.43 10.64 12.00
CA LEU A 313 6.88 10.88 12.00
C LEU A 313 7.23 12.29 12.46
N LEU A 314 6.34 13.28 12.22
CA LEU A 314 6.51 14.67 12.68
C LEU A 314 6.48 14.81 14.23
N GLU A 315 6.09 13.76 14.97
CA GLU A 315 6.19 13.72 16.44
C GLU A 315 7.64 13.53 16.90
N LEU A 316 8.51 12.97 16.06
CA LEU A 316 9.90 12.68 16.37
C LEU A 316 10.77 13.95 16.31
N PRO A 317 11.54 14.29 17.37
CA PRO A 317 12.42 15.48 17.37
C PRO A 317 13.44 15.47 16.24
N ASP A 318 14.12 14.35 16.03
CA ASP A 318 15.14 14.17 14.99
C ASP A 318 14.58 14.32 13.56
N ILE A 319 13.32 14.00 13.33
CA ILE A 319 12.64 14.30 12.05
C ILE A 319 12.42 15.80 11.90
N ARG A 320 11.95 16.49 12.94
CA ARG A 320 11.68 17.94 12.86
C ARG A 320 12.93 18.77 12.57
N GLU A 321 14.09 18.30 13.01
CA GLU A 321 15.38 18.97 12.80
C GLU A 321 15.86 18.90 11.35
N ILE A 322 15.47 17.86 10.59
CA ILE A 322 16.00 17.59 9.26
C ILE A 322 15.03 17.91 8.11
N ILE A 323 13.75 18.13 8.42
CA ILE A 323 12.74 18.43 7.40
C ILE A 323 12.79 19.92 7.02
N GLY A 324 12.61 20.18 5.72
CA GLY A 324 12.34 21.51 5.18
C GLY A 324 10.85 21.88 5.28
N PRO A 325 10.45 23.01 4.66
CA PRO A 325 9.04 23.35 4.50
C PRO A 325 8.30 22.29 3.69
N PHE A 326 6.97 22.25 3.88
CA PHE A 326 6.12 21.35 3.10
C PHE A 326 6.18 21.69 1.61
N ASP A 327 6.52 20.72 0.79
CA ASP A 327 6.55 20.85 -0.66
C ASP A 327 5.20 20.43 -1.25
N GLN A 328 4.40 21.41 -1.67
CA GLN A 328 3.08 21.18 -2.26
C GLN A 328 3.14 20.36 -3.56
N ALA A 329 4.22 20.48 -4.35
CA ALA A 329 4.36 19.71 -5.57
C ALA A 329 4.68 18.22 -5.30
N ALA A 330 5.43 17.98 -4.25
CA ALA A 330 5.75 16.63 -3.77
C ALA A 330 4.72 16.07 -2.78
N LEU A 331 3.80 16.88 -2.23
CA LEU A 331 2.86 16.55 -1.16
C LEU A 331 3.55 15.91 0.05
N SER A 332 4.74 16.42 0.39
CA SER A 332 5.56 15.86 1.47
C SER A 332 6.56 16.88 2.00
N TYR A 333 7.06 16.62 3.22
CA TYR A 333 8.23 17.32 3.74
C TYR A 333 9.49 16.70 3.15
N ARG A 334 10.33 17.53 2.53
CA ARG A 334 11.62 17.07 2.04
C ARG A 334 12.62 17.01 3.18
N TRP A 335 13.45 15.98 3.17
CA TRP A 335 14.53 15.81 4.12
C TRP A 335 15.82 15.42 3.42
N ARG A 336 16.96 15.66 4.06
CA ARG A 336 18.28 15.24 3.60
C ARG A 336 18.92 14.33 4.63
N HIS A 337 19.62 13.33 4.16
CA HIS A 337 20.38 12.44 5.03
C HIS A 337 21.59 13.20 5.60
N SER A 338 22.01 12.88 6.84
CA SER A 338 23.20 13.47 7.48
C SER A 338 24.51 13.13 6.74
N ASP A 339 24.56 11.94 6.11
CA ASP A 339 25.63 11.54 5.20
C ASP A 339 25.15 11.73 3.73
N PRO A 340 25.72 12.70 2.99
CA PRO A 340 25.34 12.92 1.60
C PRO A 340 25.59 11.72 0.67
N ASN A 341 26.50 10.82 1.04
CA ASN A 341 26.77 9.62 0.23
C ASN A 341 25.59 8.65 0.23
N VAL A 342 24.81 8.60 1.33
CA VAL A 342 23.59 7.77 1.41
C VAL A 342 22.51 8.35 0.48
N ASP A 343 22.35 9.68 0.42
CA ASP A 343 21.44 10.32 -0.54
C ASP A 343 21.87 10.06 -1.98
N GLN A 344 23.17 10.13 -2.27
CA GLN A 344 23.72 9.86 -3.60
C GLN A 344 23.49 8.40 -4.01
N LEU A 345 23.74 7.44 -3.11
CA LEU A 345 23.45 6.04 -3.35
C LEU A 345 21.99 5.79 -3.71
N CYS A 346 21.06 6.41 -2.98
CA CYS A 346 19.63 6.31 -3.28
C CYS A 346 19.30 6.76 -4.71
N ILE A 347 19.87 7.89 -5.15
CA ILE A 347 19.67 8.45 -6.50
C ILE A 347 20.23 7.49 -7.56
N GLU A 348 21.43 6.99 -7.34
CA GLU A 348 22.11 6.08 -8.29
C GLU A 348 21.36 4.74 -8.42
N LEU A 349 20.86 4.20 -7.31
CA LEU A 349 20.04 2.99 -7.30
C LEU A 349 18.72 3.18 -8.05
N GLN A 350 18.03 4.30 -7.82
CA GLN A 350 16.79 4.60 -8.55
C GLN A 350 17.04 4.70 -10.05
N ALA A 351 18.12 5.36 -10.46
CA ALA A 351 18.51 5.47 -11.87
C ALA A 351 18.88 4.11 -12.49
N LEU A 352 19.64 3.27 -11.74
CA LEU A 352 19.97 1.91 -12.15
C LEU A 352 18.71 1.07 -12.38
N ILE A 353 17.83 1.01 -11.37
CA ILE A 353 16.61 0.20 -11.42
C ILE A 353 15.75 0.60 -12.60
N GLN A 354 15.46 1.90 -12.76
CA GLN A 354 14.67 2.41 -13.89
C GLN A 354 15.29 2.05 -15.25
N ARG A 355 16.61 2.09 -15.37
CA ARG A 355 17.30 1.73 -16.60
C ARG A 355 17.16 0.24 -16.91
N GLU A 356 17.39 -0.60 -15.90
CA GLU A 356 17.38 -2.06 -16.08
C GLU A 356 15.94 -2.61 -16.26
N GLU A 357 14.95 -2.03 -15.59
CA GLU A 357 13.52 -2.36 -15.82
C GLU A 357 13.08 -2.02 -17.25
N ARG A 358 13.52 -0.88 -17.81
CA ARG A 358 13.27 -0.56 -19.24
C ARG A 358 13.91 -1.58 -20.19
N ARG A 359 15.02 -2.19 -19.81
CA ARG A 359 15.71 -3.26 -20.53
C ARG A 359 15.08 -4.63 -20.29
N LYS A 360 14.07 -4.71 -19.45
CA LYS A 360 13.43 -5.96 -19.01
C LYS A 360 14.41 -6.94 -18.37
N ALA A 361 15.39 -6.44 -17.65
CA ALA A 361 16.31 -7.24 -16.87
C ALA A 361 15.56 -8.00 -15.77
N THR A 362 16.05 -9.18 -15.42
CA THR A 362 15.50 -9.99 -14.33
C THR A 362 15.77 -9.33 -12.97
N ARG A 363 15.00 -9.71 -11.95
CA ARG A 363 15.23 -9.23 -10.57
C ARG A 363 16.63 -9.57 -10.08
N THR A 364 17.14 -10.75 -10.41
CA THR A 364 18.50 -11.18 -10.11
C THR A 364 19.55 -10.28 -10.75
N GLU A 365 19.42 -9.96 -12.04
CA GLU A 365 20.35 -9.07 -12.74
C GLU A 365 20.33 -7.64 -12.15
N ILE A 366 19.15 -7.13 -11.85
CA ILE A 366 19.00 -5.81 -11.19
C ILE A 366 19.65 -5.84 -9.81
N PHE A 367 19.40 -6.89 -9.02
CA PHE A 367 20.00 -7.06 -7.69
C PHE A 367 21.53 -7.10 -7.73
N GLN A 368 22.13 -7.78 -8.72
CA GLN A 368 23.57 -7.78 -8.91
C GLN A 368 24.13 -6.37 -9.15
N GLY A 369 23.45 -5.56 -9.97
CA GLY A 369 23.83 -4.15 -10.17
C GLY A 369 23.68 -3.30 -8.89
N ILE A 370 22.62 -3.54 -8.11
CA ILE A 370 22.42 -2.91 -6.79
C ILE A 370 23.55 -3.30 -5.84
N TRP A 371 23.89 -4.58 -5.80
CA TRP A 371 25.02 -5.09 -4.99
C TRP A 371 26.34 -4.42 -5.37
N GLU A 372 26.65 -4.35 -6.66
CA GLU A 372 27.89 -3.72 -7.15
C GLU A 372 27.98 -2.25 -6.73
N LEU A 373 26.90 -1.48 -6.84
CA LEU A 373 26.85 -0.08 -6.37
C LEU A 373 27.06 0.02 -4.86
N ALA A 374 26.46 -0.85 -4.07
CA ALA A 374 26.53 -0.78 -2.62
C ALA A 374 27.89 -1.27 -2.08
N HIS A 375 28.51 -2.30 -2.69
CA HIS A 375 29.74 -2.95 -2.18
C HIS A 375 31.02 -2.52 -2.92
N GLY A 376 30.89 -1.93 -4.11
CA GLY A 376 32.06 -1.60 -4.97
C GLY A 376 32.70 -2.81 -5.65
N SER A 377 32.07 -3.97 -5.56
CA SER A 377 32.55 -5.23 -6.15
C SER A 377 31.38 -6.13 -6.55
N ARG A 378 31.62 -7.02 -7.49
CA ARG A 378 30.64 -8.05 -7.87
C ARG A 378 30.40 -9.01 -6.71
N PRO A 379 29.17 -9.58 -6.64
CA PRO A 379 28.90 -10.63 -5.67
C PRO A 379 29.76 -11.86 -5.98
N ASP A 380 30.27 -12.51 -4.93
CA ASP A 380 31.06 -13.76 -4.99
C ASP A 380 30.17 -15.02 -4.85
N PHE A 381 28.86 -14.84 -4.74
CA PHE A 381 27.86 -15.90 -4.65
C PHE A 381 27.06 -16.03 -5.95
N HIS A 382 26.55 -17.23 -6.18
CA HIS A 382 25.68 -17.51 -7.31
C HIS A 382 24.22 -17.45 -6.86
N LEU A 383 23.44 -16.52 -7.44
CA LEU A 383 22.00 -16.52 -7.28
C LEU A 383 21.40 -17.55 -8.24
N ALA A 384 20.84 -18.63 -7.72
CA ALA A 384 20.13 -19.59 -8.55
C ALA A 384 18.86 -18.91 -9.10
N SER A 385 18.70 -18.91 -10.42
CA SER A 385 17.42 -18.54 -11.02
C SER A 385 16.36 -19.55 -10.57
N ARG A 386 15.37 -19.07 -9.85
CA ARG A 386 14.24 -19.89 -9.40
C ARG A 386 13.10 -19.87 -10.40
N ALA A 387 12.23 -20.88 -10.31
CA ALA A 387 10.90 -20.79 -10.90
C ALA A 387 10.20 -19.51 -10.45
N THR A 388 9.54 -18.84 -11.35
CA THR A 388 8.93 -17.52 -11.16
C THR A 388 8.09 -17.47 -9.88
N ILE A 389 8.53 -16.68 -8.92
CA ILE A 389 7.74 -16.36 -7.73
C ILE A 389 6.49 -15.60 -8.17
N PRO A 390 5.29 -15.95 -7.68
CA PRO A 390 4.07 -15.23 -8.04
C PRO A 390 4.14 -13.77 -7.59
N TYR A 391 3.82 -12.84 -8.50
CA TYR A 391 3.74 -11.40 -8.21
C TYR A 391 2.74 -10.70 -9.13
N LEU A 392 2.23 -9.55 -8.67
CA LEU A 392 1.41 -8.66 -9.50
C LEU A 392 2.30 -7.82 -10.41
N ASN A 393 1.91 -7.66 -11.69
CA ASN A 393 2.68 -6.88 -12.67
C ASN A 393 2.55 -5.36 -12.50
N GLU A 394 1.57 -4.89 -11.72
CA GLU A 394 1.50 -3.52 -11.23
C GLU A 394 1.86 -3.53 -9.73
N PRO A 395 3.08 -3.17 -9.40
CA PRO A 395 3.47 -3.06 -8.01
C PRO A 395 2.80 -1.84 -7.35
N TRP A 396 2.23 -2.05 -6.19
CA TRP A 396 1.67 -1.01 -5.34
C TRP A 396 2.82 -0.27 -4.64
N TYR A 397 3.42 0.71 -5.32
CA TYR A 397 4.41 1.58 -4.70
C TYR A 397 3.78 2.95 -4.49
N CYS A 398 3.69 3.34 -3.23
CA CYS A 398 3.29 4.68 -2.85
C CYS A 398 4.48 5.62 -2.83
#